data_ab519a0fdc13c4ff0fb86ea94dc8b7f5
#
_entry.id   ab519a0fdc13c4ff0fb86ea94dc8b7f5
#
_cell.length_a   1.000
_cell.length_b   1.000
_cell.length_c   1.000
_cell.angle_alpha   90.00
_cell.angle_beta   90.00
_cell.angle_gamma   90.00
#
_symmetry.space_group_name_H-M   'P 1'
#
loop_
_entity.id
_entity.type
_entity.pdbx_description
1 polymer ?
#
loop_
_entity_poly.entity_id
_entity_poly.type
_entity_poly.pdbx_seq_one_letter_code
_entity_poly.pdbx_strand_id
1 'polypeptide(L)'
;MCIRDRGLTADCTVLSMDAETGLLQQTRPAFGGNLMATIVCPNHRPQMATVRPGIFKAPDFDYGRSGTITQILLADDAKARVEISIPAEEWGQQASIADAERLVVVGRGIGSKKNLPLMRKLAEALGAELGCTRPVVEAGWLEYRHQIGQTGVSVSPRLLVSIGVSGAIQHLAGIGGAECIIAINEDPDAPIFGAAQYKVVGDAVEVVEELLAQLER
;
A
#
# COMPACT_ATOMS: atom_id res chain seq x y z
N MET A 1 2.23 -16.10 16.68
CA MET A 1 3.54 -15.77 17.27
C MET A 1 3.30 -15.24 18.67
N CYS A 2 3.88 -15.83 19.69
CA CYS A 2 3.74 -15.34 21.06
C CYS A 2 5.01 -14.58 21.46
N ILE A 3 4.85 -13.34 21.88
CA ILE A 3 5.95 -12.55 22.44
C ILE A 3 5.69 -12.45 23.94
N ARG A 4 6.56 -13.03 24.76
CA ARG A 4 6.43 -13.06 26.23
C ARG A 4 5.07 -13.60 26.67
N ASP A 5 4.67 -14.77 26.16
CA ASP A 5 3.38 -15.43 26.45
C ASP A 5 2.14 -14.63 26.09
N ARG A 6 2.26 -13.66 25.17
CA ARG A 6 1.16 -12.86 24.63
C ARG A 6 0.93 -13.18 23.17
N GLY A 7 -0.35 -13.26 22.77
CA GLY A 7 -0.71 -13.44 21.37
C GLY A 7 -0.51 -12.13 20.60
N LEU A 8 0.31 -12.18 19.55
CA LEU A 8 0.46 -11.09 18.58
C LEU A 8 0.17 -11.61 17.18
N THR A 9 -0.84 -11.04 16.53
CA THR A 9 -1.11 -11.28 15.11
C THR A 9 -0.55 -10.13 14.31
N ALA A 10 0.26 -10.45 13.30
CA ALA A 10 0.91 -9.44 12.47
C ALA A 10 0.15 -9.22 11.17
N ASP A 11 0.23 -7.99 10.63
CA ASP A 11 -0.24 -7.63 9.30
C ASP A 11 -1.76 -7.80 9.11
N CYS A 12 -2.52 -7.39 10.12
CA CYS A 12 -3.98 -7.48 10.10
C CYS A 12 -4.58 -6.45 9.14
N THR A 13 -5.66 -6.87 8.47
CA THR A 13 -6.46 -6.04 7.58
C THR A 13 -7.85 -5.76 8.12
N VAL A 14 -8.32 -6.56 9.09
CA VAL A 14 -9.59 -6.31 9.81
C VAL A 14 -9.36 -6.57 11.29
N LEU A 15 -9.88 -5.68 12.12
CA LEU A 15 -9.97 -5.83 13.57
C LEU A 15 -11.42 -5.63 14.00
N SER A 16 -11.94 -6.55 14.79
CA SER A 16 -13.25 -6.43 15.41
C SER A 16 -13.23 -6.94 16.84
N MET A 17 -14.11 -6.41 17.66
CA MET A 17 -14.30 -6.86 19.05
C MET A 17 -15.54 -7.75 19.11
N ASP A 18 -15.38 -8.95 19.62
CA ASP A 18 -16.50 -9.80 19.96
C ASP A 18 -17.20 -9.25 21.21
N ALA A 19 -18.46 -8.88 21.08
CA ALA A 19 -19.21 -8.21 22.13
C ALA A 19 -19.54 -9.11 23.34
N GLU A 20 -19.62 -10.42 23.14
CA GLU A 20 -19.96 -11.38 24.18
C GLU A 20 -18.72 -11.80 24.99
N THR A 21 -17.62 -12.06 24.31
CA THR A 21 -16.40 -12.60 24.92
C THR A 21 -15.35 -11.55 25.23
N GLY A 22 -15.46 -10.34 24.66
CA GLY A 22 -14.44 -9.29 24.74
C GLY A 22 -13.12 -9.69 24.07
N LEU A 23 -13.16 -10.63 23.13
CA LEU A 23 -11.99 -11.06 22.39
C LEU A 23 -11.79 -10.21 21.15
N LEU A 24 -10.54 -9.80 20.94
CA LEU A 24 -10.12 -9.14 19.71
C LEU A 24 -9.99 -10.17 18.59
N GLN A 25 -10.84 -10.06 17.59
CA GLN A 25 -10.78 -10.83 16.36
C GLN A 25 -9.84 -10.12 15.39
N GLN A 26 -8.79 -10.83 14.99
CA GLN A 26 -7.66 -10.28 14.25
C GLN A 26 -7.60 -11.01 12.92
N THR A 27 -8.09 -10.37 11.85
CA THR A 27 -8.16 -11.00 10.52
C THR A 27 -7.02 -10.50 9.64
N ARG A 28 -6.35 -11.44 9.01
CA ARG A 28 -5.25 -11.19 8.08
C ARG A 28 -5.34 -12.10 6.85
N PRO A 29 -4.79 -11.69 5.71
CA PRO A 29 -4.60 -12.58 4.58
C PRO A 29 -3.66 -13.74 4.94
N ALA A 30 -4.05 -14.96 4.61
CA ALA A 30 -3.20 -16.15 4.69
C ALA A 30 -2.38 -16.32 3.41
N PHE A 31 -1.47 -17.28 3.40
CA PHE A 31 -0.66 -17.61 2.23
C PHE A 31 -1.53 -17.88 0.99
N GLY A 32 -1.23 -17.20 -0.12
CA GLY A 32 -1.98 -17.35 -1.38
C GLY A 32 -3.04 -16.26 -1.63
N GLY A 33 -3.31 -15.37 -0.66
CA GLY A 33 -4.17 -14.19 -0.86
C GLY A 33 -5.68 -14.45 -0.90
N ASN A 34 -6.13 -15.69 -1.11
CA ASN A 34 -7.54 -16.04 -1.24
C ASN A 34 -8.18 -16.51 0.08
N LEU A 35 -7.38 -16.71 1.11
CA LEU A 35 -7.86 -17.13 2.43
C LEU A 35 -7.62 -16.00 3.44
N MET A 36 -8.67 -15.72 4.22
CA MET A 36 -8.59 -14.82 5.36
C MET A 36 -8.59 -15.65 6.64
N ALA A 37 -7.57 -15.45 7.48
CA ALA A 37 -7.48 -16.11 8.76
C ALA A 37 -7.89 -15.14 9.87
N THR A 38 -8.92 -15.50 10.65
CA THR A 38 -9.28 -14.76 11.86
C THR A 38 -8.68 -15.47 13.06
N ILE A 39 -7.88 -14.74 13.82
CA ILE A 39 -7.12 -15.23 14.96
C ILE A 39 -7.62 -14.55 16.23
N VAL A 40 -7.77 -15.32 17.30
CA VAL A 40 -8.16 -14.84 18.62
C VAL A 40 -7.16 -15.31 19.67
N CYS A 41 -7.02 -14.56 20.76
CA CYS A 41 -6.16 -14.90 21.89
C CYS A 41 -6.98 -14.96 23.19
N PRO A 42 -7.64 -16.11 23.49
CA PRO A 42 -8.58 -16.19 24.60
C PRO A 42 -7.91 -16.13 25.97
N ASN A 43 -6.70 -16.68 26.12
CA ASN A 43 -6.11 -16.99 27.42
C ASN A 43 -5.05 -15.99 27.89
N HIS A 44 -4.58 -15.08 27.04
CA HIS A 44 -3.48 -14.18 27.34
C HIS A 44 -3.84 -12.72 27.14
N ARG A 45 -3.24 -11.84 27.92
CA ARG A 45 -3.42 -10.37 27.87
C ARG A 45 -2.07 -9.67 27.95
N PRO A 46 -1.90 -8.51 27.29
CA PRO A 46 -2.86 -7.89 26.37
C PRO A 46 -3.00 -8.68 25.07
N GLN A 47 -4.17 -8.56 24.41
CA GLN A 47 -4.37 -8.99 23.03
C GLN A 47 -3.69 -7.95 22.13
N MET A 48 -2.85 -8.41 21.21
CA MET A 48 -2.00 -7.54 20.41
C MET A 48 -2.14 -7.83 18.92
N ALA A 49 -2.15 -6.79 18.12
CA ALA A 49 -2.11 -6.89 16.66
C ALA A 49 -1.20 -5.81 16.09
N THR A 50 -0.53 -6.10 14.98
CA THR A 50 -0.02 -5.06 14.10
C THR A 50 -0.94 -4.94 12.90
N VAL A 51 -1.07 -3.74 12.38
CA VAL A 51 -1.95 -3.42 11.28
C VAL A 51 -1.10 -2.95 10.10
N ARG A 52 -1.50 -3.35 8.91
CA ARG A 52 -0.86 -2.85 7.69
C ARG A 52 -1.18 -1.37 7.53
N PRO A 53 -0.19 -0.51 7.25
CA PRO A 53 -0.43 0.91 7.01
C PRO A 53 -1.47 1.15 5.91
N GLY A 54 -2.28 2.20 6.06
CA GLY A 54 -3.27 2.60 5.06
C GLY A 54 -4.53 1.72 4.96
N ILE A 55 -4.67 0.64 5.74
CA ILE A 55 -5.84 -0.25 5.69
C ILE A 55 -7.05 0.34 6.42
N PHE A 56 -6.82 1.03 7.53
CA PHE A 56 -7.90 1.67 8.29
C PHE A 56 -7.98 3.15 7.94
N LYS A 57 -9.17 3.58 7.54
CA LYS A 57 -9.46 5.00 7.35
C LYS A 57 -9.48 5.68 8.72
N ALA A 58 -8.81 6.83 8.84
CA ALA A 58 -8.90 7.64 10.04
C ALA A 58 -10.37 8.08 10.24
N PRO A 59 -10.91 7.95 11.46
CA PRO A 59 -12.24 8.48 11.75
C PRO A 59 -12.23 10.00 11.69
N ASP A 60 -13.42 10.59 11.56
CA ASP A 60 -13.58 12.02 11.68
C ASP A 60 -13.14 12.52 13.05
N PHE A 61 -12.65 13.76 13.11
CA PHE A 61 -12.19 14.36 14.34
C PHE A 61 -13.34 14.51 15.33
N ASP A 62 -13.19 13.91 16.51
CA ASP A 62 -14.14 14.03 17.61
C ASP A 62 -13.50 14.87 18.73
N TYR A 63 -13.84 16.14 18.78
CA TYR A 63 -13.35 17.09 19.79
C TYR A 63 -13.90 16.84 21.19
N GLY A 64 -14.90 15.97 21.34
CA GLY A 64 -15.46 15.57 22.64
C GLY A 64 -14.65 14.49 23.34
N ARG A 65 -13.71 13.86 22.66
CA ARG A 65 -12.87 12.82 23.26
C ARG A 65 -11.72 13.44 24.04
N SER A 66 -11.52 12.92 25.25
CA SER A 66 -10.36 13.23 26.09
C SER A 66 -9.54 11.96 26.35
N GLY A 67 -8.26 12.13 26.62
CA GLY A 67 -7.36 11.04 26.95
C GLY A 67 -6.18 11.51 27.78
N THR A 68 -5.52 10.57 28.45
CA THR A 68 -4.31 10.86 29.23
C THR A 68 -3.09 10.53 28.39
N ILE A 69 -2.16 11.49 28.28
CA ILE A 69 -0.86 11.30 27.67
C ILE A 69 0.16 11.07 28.79
N THR A 70 0.79 9.89 28.79
CA THR A 70 1.82 9.56 29.76
C THR A 70 3.17 9.47 29.06
N GLN A 71 4.12 10.29 29.50
CA GLN A 71 5.49 10.23 29.02
C GLN A 71 6.25 9.16 29.81
N ILE A 72 6.83 8.20 29.08
CA ILE A 72 7.72 7.19 29.66
C ILE A 72 9.15 7.58 29.32
N LEU A 73 9.95 7.87 30.35
CA LEU A 73 11.37 8.15 30.17
C LEU A 73 12.15 6.84 30.22
N LEU A 74 13.14 6.69 29.34
CA LEU A 74 14.12 5.63 29.47
C LEU A 74 15.02 5.91 30.66
N ALA A 75 15.43 4.86 31.37
CA ALA A 75 16.43 4.98 32.42
C ALA A 75 17.77 5.44 31.81
N ASP A 76 18.52 6.27 32.53
CA ASP A 76 19.80 6.84 32.06
C ASP A 76 20.87 5.78 31.75
N ASP A 77 20.73 4.56 32.29
CA ASP A 77 21.59 3.42 32.07
C ASP A 77 21.12 2.51 30.89
N ALA A 78 20.01 2.87 30.24
CA ALA A 78 19.49 2.10 29.10
C ALA A 78 20.44 2.19 27.89
N LYS A 79 21.35 1.22 27.79
CA LYS A 79 22.28 1.13 26.67
C LYS A 79 21.66 0.36 25.52
N ALA A 80 21.65 0.97 24.34
CA ALA A 80 21.28 0.27 23.12
C ALA A 80 22.32 -0.84 22.82
N ARG A 81 21.85 -2.06 22.51
CA ARG A 81 22.70 -3.16 22.10
C ARG A 81 23.05 -3.11 20.60
N VAL A 82 22.38 -2.26 19.87
CA VAL A 82 22.53 -2.06 18.43
C VAL A 82 22.68 -0.57 18.18
N GLU A 83 23.75 -0.21 17.52
CA GLU A 83 23.97 1.13 17.00
C GLU A 83 23.51 1.18 15.55
N ILE A 84 22.64 2.12 15.22
CA ILE A 84 22.15 2.30 13.85
C ILE A 84 22.98 3.44 13.26
N SER A 85 23.82 3.11 12.30
CA SER A 85 24.60 4.09 11.54
C SER A 85 23.94 4.29 10.17
N ILE A 86 23.01 5.24 10.09
CA ILE A 86 22.42 5.67 8.82
C ILE A 86 22.82 7.14 8.63
N PRO A 87 23.37 7.52 7.45
CA PRO A 87 23.64 8.92 7.16
C PRO A 87 22.38 9.77 7.32
N ALA A 88 22.46 10.87 8.05
CA ALA A 88 21.30 11.73 8.35
C ALA A 88 20.65 12.30 7.07
N GLU A 89 21.39 12.35 5.97
CA GLU A 89 20.94 12.79 4.65
C GLU A 89 19.94 11.82 3.99
N GLU A 90 19.93 10.55 4.40
CA GLU A 90 18.96 9.56 3.89
C GLU A 90 17.65 9.55 4.66
N TRP A 91 17.62 10.15 5.86
CA TRP A 91 16.43 10.30 6.67
C TRP A 91 15.69 11.58 6.31
N GLY A 92 14.72 11.55 5.46
CA GLY A 92 13.77 12.65 5.30
C GLY A 92 13.64 13.31 3.93
N GLN A 93 14.33 12.85 2.89
CA GLN A 93 14.24 13.47 1.55
C GLN A 93 13.40 12.70 0.53
N GLN A 94 12.77 11.59 0.90
CA GLN A 94 11.97 10.85 -0.07
C GLN A 94 10.57 10.63 0.47
N ALA A 95 9.61 11.38 -0.07
CA ALA A 95 8.20 11.09 0.11
C ALA A 95 7.97 9.60 -0.21
N SER A 96 7.47 8.86 0.75
CA SER A 96 7.11 7.46 0.53
C SER A 96 5.88 7.41 -0.36
N ILE A 97 5.90 6.59 -1.42
CA ILE A 97 4.70 6.35 -2.24
C ILE A 97 3.53 5.78 -1.40
N ALA A 98 3.81 5.32 -0.17
CA ALA A 98 2.78 4.83 0.76
C ALA A 98 1.78 5.92 1.17
N ASP A 99 2.24 7.16 1.25
CA ASP A 99 1.45 8.30 1.73
C ASP A 99 0.89 9.15 0.57
N ALA A 100 1.10 8.71 -0.68
CA ALA A 100 0.64 9.44 -1.85
C ALA A 100 -0.88 9.43 -1.98
N GLU A 101 -1.50 10.59 -2.11
CA GLU A 101 -2.95 10.71 -2.36
C GLU A 101 -3.35 10.26 -3.77
N ARG A 102 -2.41 10.40 -4.73
CA ARG A 102 -2.62 10.01 -6.13
C ARG A 102 -1.41 9.23 -6.61
N LEU A 103 -1.65 8.15 -7.35
CA LEU A 103 -0.61 7.28 -7.88
C LEU A 103 -0.86 6.93 -9.34
N VAL A 104 0.20 7.02 -10.13
CA VAL A 104 0.29 6.36 -11.44
C VAL A 104 1.16 5.13 -11.27
N VAL A 105 0.61 3.96 -11.56
CA VAL A 105 1.29 2.67 -11.36
C VAL A 105 1.53 2.01 -12.71
N VAL A 106 2.80 1.75 -13.02
CA VAL A 106 3.18 1.16 -14.30
C VAL A 106 3.53 -0.31 -14.18
N GLY A 107 3.02 -1.08 -15.13
CA GLY A 107 3.39 -2.47 -15.36
C GLY A 107 4.29 -2.62 -16.58
N ARG A 108 4.71 -3.87 -16.90
CA ARG A 108 5.49 -4.16 -18.11
C ARG A 108 4.70 -3.93 -19.41
N GLY A 109 3.37 -3.86 -19.32
CA GLY A 109 2.50 -3.58 -20.46
C GLY A 109 2.68 -2.19 -21.10
N ILE A 110 3.46 -1.28 -20.47
CA ILE A 110 3.90 -0.06 -21.13
C ILE A 110 4.95 -0.33 -22.24
N GLY A 111 5.34 -1.57 -22.46
CA GLY A 111 6.19 -2.06 -23.54
C GLY A 111 7.68 -1.87 -23.31
N SER A 112 8.15 -0.68 -22.94
CA SER A 112 9.57 -0.36 -22.87
C SER A 112 9.89 0.70 -21.80
N LYS A 113 11.12 0.64 -21.24
CA LYS A 113 11.67 1.72 -20.39
C LYS A 113 11.65 3.09 -21.06
N LYS A 114 11.68 3.14 -22.39
CA LYS A 114 11.62 4.40 -23.16
C LYS A 114 10.29 5.15 -22.98
N ASN A 115 9.22 4.44 -22.59
CA ASN A 115 7.90 5.01 -22.38
C ASN A 115 7.70 5.55 -20.95
N LEU A 116 8.66 5.30 -20.03
CA LEU A 116 8.60 5.85 -18.66
C LEU A 116 8.53 7.39 -18.59
N PRO A 117 9.24 8.16 -19.43
CA PRO A 117 9.10 9.62 -19.42
C PRO A 117 7.67 10.10 -19.69
N LEU A 118 6.92 9.39 -20.57
CA LEU A 118 5.51 9.69 -20.83
C LEU A 118 4.65 9.43 -19.60
N MET A 119 4.88 8.32 -18.89
CA MET A 119 4.17 7.97 -17.66
C MET A 119 4.47 8.99 -16.53
N ARG A 120 5.71 9.50 -16.46
CA ARG A 120 6.08 10.57 -15.53
C ARG A 120 5.34 11.87 -15.84
N LYS A 121 5.22 12.25 -17.10
CA LYS A 121 4.44 13.43 -17.50
C LYS A 121 2.98 13.31 -17.05
N LEU A 122 2.39 12.12 -17.21
CA LEU A 122 1.03 11.89 -16.71
C LEU A 122 0.95 12.00 -15.19
N ALA A 123 1.92 11.44 -14.47
CA ALA A 123 1.97 11.55 -13.01
C ALA A 123 2.09 13.03 -12.59
N GLU A 124 2.96 13.80 -13.20
CA GLU A 124 3.12 15.25 -12.96
C GLU A 124 1.82 16.02 -13.26
N ALA A 125 1.18 15.75 -14.40
CA ALA A 125 -0.07 16.42 -14.79
C ALA A 125 -1.23 16.12 -13.80
N LEU A 126 -1.23 14.94 -13.17
CA LEU A 126 -2.22 14.54 -12.18
C LEU A 126 -1.83 14.94 -10.74
N GLY A 127 -0.63 15.50 -10.54
CA GLY A 127 -0.07 15.71 -9.19
C GLY A 127 0.06 14.39 -8.42
N ALA A 128 0.49 13.32 -9.10
CA ALA A 128 0.59 11.97 -8.60
C ALA A 128 2.03 11.52 -8.48
N GLU A 129 2.30 10.60 -7.54
CA GLU A 129 3.56 9.89 -7.47
C GLU A 129 3.59 8.71 -8.45
N LEU A 130 4.80 8.27 -8.84
CA LEU A 130 4.98 7.14 -9.74
C LEU A 130 5.33 5.87 -8.97
N GLY A 131 4.47 4.86 -9.07
CA GLY A 131 4.71 3.52 -8.57
C GLY A 131 4.88 2.50 -9.71
N CYS A 132 5.26 1.28 -9.36
CA CYS A 132 5.40 0.21 -10.34
C CYS A 132 5.12 -1.18 -9.76
N THR A 133 4.96 -2.13 -10.65
CA THR A 133 4.88 -3.55 -10.30
C THR A 133 6.28 -4.18 -10.21
N ARG A 134 6.40 -5.30 -9.49
CA ARG A 134 7.64 -6.05 -9.33
C ARG A 134 8.37 -6.36 -10.66
N PRO A 135 7.70 -6.80 -11.75
CA PRO A 135 8.38 -7.04 -13.02
C PRO A 135 9.06 -5.81 -13.63
N VAL A 136 8.63 -4.60 -13.30
CA VAL A 136 9.27 -3.35 -13.75
C VAL A 136 10.58 -3.12 -13.00
N VAL A 137 10.60 -3.43 -11.70
CA VAL A 137 11.82 -3.37 -10.87
C VAL A 137 12.82 -4.43 -11.31
N GLU A 138 12.38 -5.67 -11.52
CA GLU A 138 13.23 -6.77 -12.00
C GLU A 138 13.85 -6.48 -13.38
N ALA A 139 13.14 -5.73 -14.23
CA ALA A 139 13.67 -5.25 -15.51
C ALA A 139 14.62 -4.05 -15.38
N GLY A 140 14.86 -3.52 -14.18
CA GLY A 140 15.73 -2.37 -13.93
C GLY A 140 15.20 -1.05 -14.50
N TRP A 141 13.87 -0.92 -14.64
CA TRP A 141 13.26 0.31 -15.14
C TRP A 141 13.06 1.34 -14.04
N LEU A 142 12.65 0.90 -12.85
CA LEU A 142 12.48 1.69 -11.64
C LEU A 142 13.13 1.00 -10.43
N GLU A 143 13.40 1.76 -9.38
CA GLU A 143 13.98 1.24 -8.14
C GLU A 143 12.94 0.53 -7.27
N TYR A 144 13.42 -0.35 -6.37
CA TYR A 144 12.58 -1.14 -5.47
C TYR A 144 11.64 -0.30 -4.60
N ARG A 145 12.03 0.91 -4.20
CA ARG A 145 11.20 1.82 -3.41
C ARG A 145 9.87 2.21 -4.08
N HIS A 146 9.78 2.08 -5.42
CA HIS A 146 8.56 2.31 -6.19
C HIS A 146 7.69 1.07 -6.36
N GLN A 147 8.14 -0.09 -5.83
CA GLN A 147 7.41 -1.34 -5.98
C GLN A 147 6.17 -1.38 -5.09
N ILE A 148 5.01 -1.62 -5.70
CA ILE A 148 3.73 -1.79 -5.01
C ILE A 148 3.31 -3.27 -5.06
N GLY A 149 2.97 -3.81 -3.90
CA GLY A 149 2.50 -5.18 -3.77
C GLY A 149 2.88 -5.82 -2.44
N GLN A 150 2.61 -7.11 -2.32
CA GLN A 150 2.85 -7.90 -1.11
C GLN A 150 4.30 -7.85 -0.60
N THR A 151 5.27 -7.78 -1.53
CA THR A 151 6.71 -7.72 -1.22
C THR A 151 7.27 -6.31 -1.36
N GLY A 152 6.46 -5.32 -1.66
CA GLY A 152 6.83 -3.92 -1.77
C GLY A 152 6.01 -3.07 -0.79
N VAL A 153 5.70 -1.87 -1.22
CA VAL A 153 4.89 -0.92 -0.46
C VAL A 153 3.40 -1.22 -0.66
N SER A 154 2.61 -1.14 0.41
CA SER A 154 1.14 -1.10 0.33
C SER A 154 0.69 0.35 0.31
N VAL A 155 -0.26 0.67 -0.55
CA VAL A 155 -0.73 2.04 -0.80
C VAL A 155 -2.24 2.14 -0.67
N SER A 156 -2.73 3.32 -0.30
CA SER A 156 -4.16 3.60 -0.14
C SER A 156 -4.50 4.99 -0.69
N PRO A 157 -4.22 5.25 -1.97
CA PRO A 157 -4.46 6.55 -2.57
C PRO A 157 -5.96 6.78 -2.81
N ARG A 158 -6.35 8.04 -2.91
CA ARG A 158 -7.68 8.44 -3.37
C ARG A 158 -7.88 8.12 -4.85
N LEU A 159 -6.80 8.22 -5.65
CA LEU A 159 -6.80 7.88 -7.07
C LEU A 159 -5.56 7.04 -7.41
N LEU A 160 -5.80 5.92 -8.07
CA LEU A 160 -4.77 5.05 -8.63
C LEU A 160 -5.03 4.84 -10.12
N VAL A 161 -4.11 5.26 -10.97
CA VAL A 161 -4.13 5.00 -12.41
C VAL A 161 -3.15 3.88 -12.72
N SER A 162 -3.66 2.71 -13.04
CA SER A 162 -2.90 1.50 -13.33
C SER A 162 -2.72 1.33 -14.84
N ILE A 163 -1.48 1.33 -15.32
CA ILE A 163 -1.15 1.36 -16.74
C ILE A 163 -0.30 0.14 -17.13
N GLY A 164 -0.83 -0.70 -18.01
CA GLY A 164 -0.13 -1.91 -18.47
C GLY A 164 0.18 -2.90 -17.36
N VAL A 165 -0.66 -2.96 -16.33
CA VAL A 165 -0.55 -3.86 -15.18
C VAL A 165 -1.50 -5.04 -15.38
N SER A 166 -1.03 -6.27 -15.22
CA SER A 166 -1.86 -7.47 -15.34
C SER A 166 -2.83 -7.69 -14.17
N GLY A 167 -2.46 -7.27 -12.97
CA GLY A 167 -3.30 -7.49 -11.77
C GLY A 167 -3.01 -8.81 -11.06
N ALA A 168 -1.77 -9.23 -10.99
CA ALA A 168 -1.38 -10.37 -10.16
C ALA A 168 -1.80 -10.16 -8.69
N ILE A 169 -2.22 -11.25 -8.03
CA ILE A 169 -2.74 -11.23 -6.65
C ILE A 169 -1.80 -10.51 -5.67
N GLN A 170 -0.50 -10.69 -5.85
CA GLN A 170 0.52 -10.03 -5.01
C GLN A 170 0.54 -8.51 -5.19
N HIS A 171 0.24 -8.02 -6.40
CA HIS A 171 0.12 -6.59 -6.65
C HIS A 171 -1.21 -6.06 -6.09
N LEU A 172 -2.31 -6.76 -6.35
CA LEU A 172 -3.64 -6.40 -5.84
C LEU A 172 -3.67 -6.29 -4.32
N ALA A 173 -2.93 -7.14 -3.61
CA ALA A 173 -2.78 -7.06 -2.15
C ALA A 173 -2.14 -5.73 -1.68
N GLY A 174 -1.36 -5.07 -2.53
CA GLY A 174 -0.72 -3.80 -2.23
C GLY A 174 -1.56 -2.56 -2.55
N ILE A 175 -2.64 -2.70 -3.33
CA ILE A 175 -3.50 -1.58 -3.76
C ILE A 175 -4.93 -1.65 -3.20
N GLY A 176 -5.22 -2.63 -2.35
CA GLY A 176 -6.58 -2.88 -1.85
C GLY A 176 -7.20 -1.74 -1.04
N GLY A 177 -6.40 -0.76 -0.61
CA GLY A 177 -6.86 0.45 0.07
C GLY A 177 -7.17 1.63 -0.85
N ALA A 178 -6.97 1.52 -2.16
CA ALA A 178 -7.26 2.61 -3.10
C ALA A 178 -8.76 2.89 -3.18
N GLU A 179 -9.15 4.17 -3.12
CA GLU A 179 -10.58 4.57 -3.17
C GLU A 179 -11.13 4.50 -4.60
N CYS A 180 -10.31 4.85 -5.60
CA CYS A 180 -10.67 4.82 -7.01
C CYS A 180 -9.50 4.27 -7.84
N ILE A 181 -9.76 3.23 -8.63
CA ILE A 181 -8.79 2.63 -9.54
C ILE A 181 -9.28 2.78 -10.98
N ILE A 182 -8.45 3.45 -11.80
CA ILE A 182 -8.60 3.49 -13.24
C ILE A 182 -7.55 2.53 -13.82
N ALA A 183 -7.97 1.51 -14.55
CA ALA A 183 -7.06 0.56 -15.16
C ALA A 183 -7.04 0.69 -16.69
N ILE A 184 -5.82 0.74 -17.25
CA ILE A 184 -5.55 0.79 -18.68
C ILE A 184 -4.75 -0.46 -19.03
N ASN A 185 -5.29 -1.31 -19.90
CA ASN A 185 -4.63 -2.53 -20.35
C ASN A 185 -5.12 -2.90 -21.75
N GLU A 186 -4.25 -3.47 -22.58
CA GLU A 186 -4.61 -3.96 -23.89
C GLU A 186 -5.43 -5.27 -23.85
N ASP A 187 -5.20 -6.09 -22.81
CA ASP A 187 -5.93 -7.33 -22.56
C ASP A 187 -7.25 -7.05 -21.84
N PRO A 188 -8.41 -7.25 -22.50
CA PRO A 188 -9.73 -7.03 -21.89
C PRO A 188 -10.02 -7.95 -20.69
N ASP A 189 -9.32 -9.09 -20.61
CA ASP A 189 -9.49 -10.08 -19.54
C ASP A 189 -8.46 -9.94 -18.42
N ALA A 190 -7.66 -8.87 -18.44
CA ALA A 190 -6.65 -8.64 -17.41
C ALA A 190 -7.27 -8.58 -16.01
N PRO A 191 -6.75 -9.37 -15.04
CA PRO A 191 -7.30 -9.44 -13.68
C PRO A 191 -7.37 -8.07 -12.96
N ILE A 192 -6.54 -7.09 -13.35
CA ILE A 192 -6.59 -5.73 -12.79
C ILE A 192 -7.98 -5.09 -12.95
N PHE A 193 -8.69 -5.41 -14.01
CA PHE A 193 -10.03 -4.92 -14.26
C PHE A 193 -11.04 -5.38 -13.20
N GLY A 194 -10.78 -6.51 -12.52
CA GLY A 194 -11.60 -6.96 -11.40
C GLY A 194 -11.57 -6.04 -10.18
N ALA A 195 -10.48 -5.26 -10.03
CA ALA A 195 -10.31 -4.31 -8.94
C ALA A 195 -10.65 -2.85 -9.33
N ALA A 196 -10.80 -2.56 -10.65
CA ALA A 196 -10.95 -1.21 -11.15
C ALA A 196 -12.41 -0.77 -11.24
N GLN A 197 -12.68 0.48 -10.84
CA GLN A 197 -13.96 1.16 -11.07
C GLN A 197 -14.09 1.62 -12.53
N TYR A 198 -12.98 2.05 -13.12
CA TYR A 198 -12.96 2.48 -14.53
C TYR A 198 -11.97 1.62 -15.32
N LYS A 199 -12.43 1.12 -16.45
CA LYS A 199 -11.69 0.18 -17.30
C LYS A 199 -11.52 0.79 -18.67
N VAL A 200 -10.27 0.87 -19.13
CA VAL A 200 -9.92 1.33 -20.48
C VAL A 200 -9.14 0.23 -21.16
N VAL A 201 -9.75 -0.35 -22.19
CA VAL A 201 -9.09 -1.37 -23.02
C VAL A 201 -8.42 -0.66 -24.19
N GLY A 202 -7.09 -0.71 -24.25
CA GLY A 202 -6.32 -0.05 -25.31
C GLY A 202 -4.82 -0.10 -25.04
N ASP A 203 -4.06 0.35 -26.02
CA ASP A 203 -2.61 0.51 -25.89
C ASP A 203 -2.27 1.56 -24.83
N ALA A 204 -1.33 1.21 -23.96
CA ALA A 204 -0.96 2.03 -22.82
C ALA A 204 -0.39 3.41 -23.22
N VAL A 205 0.38 3.46 -24.31
CA VAL A 205 1.03 4.68 -24.78
C VAL A 205 0.01 5.61 -25.45
N GLU A 206 -0.80 5.05 -26.37
CA GLU A 206 -1.82 5.81 -27.09
C GLU A 206 -2.85 6.44 -26.12
N VAL A 207 -3.33 5.64 -25.16
CA VAL A 207 -4.29 6.14 -24.17
C VAL A 207 -3.70 7.24 -23.30
N VAL A 208 -2.44 7.11 -22.87
CA VAL A 208 -1.77 8.13 -22.06
C VAL A 208 -1.51 9.41 -22.84
N GLU A 209 -1.13 9.32 -24.12
CA GLU A 209 -0.94 10.48 -25.00
C GLU A 209 -2.26 11.27 -25.16
N GLU A 210 -3.36 10.57 -25.38
CA GLU A 210 -4.69 11.21 -25.50
C GLU A 210 -5.14 11.83 -24.17
N LEU A 211 -4.91 11.15 -23.04
CA LEU A 211 -5.22 11.71 -21.71
C LEU A 211 -4.44 13.01 -21.45
N LEU A 212 -3.16 13.04 -21.77
CA LEU A 212 -2.34 14.24 -21.63
C LEU A 212 -2.85 15.37 -22.51
N ALA A 213 -3.19 15.09 -23.78
CA ALA A 213 -3.73 16.09 -24.69
C ALA A 213 -5.06 16.71 -24.19
N GLN A 214 -5.84 15.95 -23.40
CA GLN A 214 -7.08 16.44 -22.81
C GLN A 214 -6.87 17.20 -21.50
N LEU A 215 -5.84 16.85 -20.72
CA LEU A 215 -5.50 17.54 -19.47
C LEU A 215 -4.81 18.90 -19.70
N GLU A 216 -4.21 19.10 -20.85
CA GLU A 216 -3.56 20.38 -21.25
C GLU A 216 -4.53 21.40 -21.84
N ARG A 217 -5.81 21.06 -22.06
CA ARG A 217 -6.89 21.95 -22.53
C ARG A 217 -7.54 22.71 -21.40
#